data_f80e2ef3ec0b7791be16d4f67d26c7aa
#
_entry.id   f80e2ef3ec0b7791be16d4f67d26c7aa
#
_cell.length_a   1.000
_cell.length_b   1.000
_cell.length_c   1.000
_cell.angle_alpha   90.00
_cell.angle_beta   90.00
_cell.angle_gamma   90.00
#
_symmetry.space_group_name_H-M   'P 1'
#
loop_
_entity.id
_entity.type
_entity.pdbx_description
1 polymer ?
#
loop_
_entity_poly.entity_id
_entity_poly.type
_entity_poly.pdbx_seq_one_letter_code
_entity_poly.pdbx_strand_id
1 'polypeptide(L)'
;MKEFYHKWYTQYLSRDFEMLVFGHSGYPVVLFPTSKGRFFENKDFGLIDSVSHLIDEGKIKIYCPDSMDTESWYNYNIHPADRVKTHIAYEKCILNDVIEYAKYETGFPRVAVAGCSFGGYHALNIAFRHPDKVGYLFSMGGAFDIKQFINGYYDENSYFNNPPDYMQNMFDSWYLDQIKNMGIALGTGEWDICLGENKRMSSILNEKEISHWLDVRSQTGHDWNWWKEMFPLYLSQIKL
;
A
#
# COMPACT_ATOMS: atom_id res chain seq x y z
N MET A 1 1.55 -23.51 -4.52
CA MET A 1 1.73 -22.34 -3.61
C MET A 1 1.22 -22.68 -2.23
N LYS A 2 2.01 -22.41 -1.16
CA LYS A 2 1.56 -22.58 0.23
C LYS A 2 0.76 -21.38 0.66
N GLU A 3 -0.36 -21.58 1.33
CA GLU A 3 -1.26 -20.56 1.87
C GLU A 3 -1.42 -20.80 3.37
N PHE A 4 -1.33 -19.72 4.16
CA PHE A 4 -1.52 -19.76 5.62
C PHE A 4 -2.51 -18.67 6.01
N TYR A 5 -3.45 -19.01 6.89
CA TYR A 5 -4.37 -18.07 7.51
C TYR A 5 -3.89 -17.72 8.91
N HIS A 6 -3.82 -16.43 9.20
CA HIS A 6 -3.46 -15.90 10.51
C HIS A 6 -4.62 -15.10 11.10
N LYS A 7 -4.86 -15.31 12.38
CA LYS A 7 -5.82 -14.54 13.16
C LYS A 7 -5.25 -14.32 14.56
N TRP A 8 -5.22 -13.07 15.00
CA TRP A 8 -4.72 -12.71 16.35
C TRP A 8 -5.47 -11.49 16.89
N TYR A 9 -5.47 -11.35 18.23
CA TYR A 9 -5.96 -10.14 18.86
C TYR A 9 -4.89 -9.05 18.75
N THR A 10 -5.25 -7.87 18.23
CA THR A 10 -4.38 -6.71 18.19
C THR A 10 -4.83 -5.64 19.17
N GLN A 11 -3.90 -5.17 20.00
CA GLN A 11 -4.16 -4.10 20.96
C GLN A 11 -4.45 -2.75 20.26
N TYR A 12 -3.92 -2.55 19.06
CA TYR A 12 -4.08 -1.28 18.33
C TYR A 12 -5.51 -1.03 17.87
N LEU A 13 -6.24 -2.08 17.55
CA LEU A 13 -7.63 -2.03 17.11
C LEU A 13 -8.61 -2.57 18.16
N SER A 14 -8.11 -3.12 19.28
CA SER A 14 -8.88 -3.77 20.34
C SER A 14 -9.85 -4.85 19.82
N ARG A 15 -9.39 -5.64 18.84
CA ARG A 15 -10.14 -6.71 18.17
C ARG A 15 -9.24 -7.77 17.56
N ASP A 16 -9.84 -8.86 17.12
CA ASP A 16 -9.17 -9.82 16.26
C ASP A 16 -8.91 -9.19 14.89
N PHE A 17 -7.71 -9.45 14.34
CA PHE A 17 -7.27 -9.06 13.02
C PHE A 17 -6.90 -10.30 12.21
N GLU A 18 -7.07 -10.23 10.89
CA GLU A 18 -6.93 -11.38 10.00
C GLU A 18 -5.96 -11.08 8.86
N MET A 19 -5.25 -12.10 8.39
CA MET A 19 -4.30 -12.00 7.30
C MET A 19 -4.15 -13.34 6.58
N LEU A 20 -4.03 -13.35 5.26
CA LEU A 20 -3.50 -14.47 4.49
C LEU A 20 -2.03 -14.25 4.16
N VAL A 21 -1.26 -15.34 4.20
CA VAL A 21 0.16 -15.34 3.82
C VAL A 21 0.38 -16.39 2.74
N PHE A 22 1.07 -16.00 1.66
CA PHE A 22 1.37 -16.87 0.53
C PHE A 22 2.87 -17.04 0.35
N GLY A 23 3.33 -18.27 0.24
CA GLY A 23 4.74 -18.59 0.04
C GLY A 23 5.43 -19.16 1.26
N HIS A 24 6.69 -19.56 1.07
CA HIS A 24 7.50 -20.22 2.11
C HIS A 24 8.78 -19.43 2.44
N SER A 25 9.24 -18.58 1.52
CA SER A 25 10.47 -17.77 1.65
C SER A 25 10.45 -16.62 0.64
N GLY A 26 11.46 -15.77 0.69
CA GLY A 26 11.70 -14.68 -0.26
C GLY A 26 11.44 -13.30 0.33
N TYR A 27 11.55 -12.28 -0.53
CA TYR A 27 11.36 -10.89 -0.12
C TYR A 27 9.93 -10.64 0.36
N PRO A 28 9.71 -10.05 1.54
CA PRO A 28 8.37 -9.86 2.09
C PRO A 28 7.62 -8.73 1.36
N VAL A 29 6.41 -9.02 0.91
CA VAL A 29 5.52 -8.08 0.24
C VAL A 29 4.22 -7.96 1.02
N VAL A 30 3.93 -6.80 1.58
CA VAL A 30 2.63 -6.51 2.20
C VAL A 30 1.70 -5.96 1.13
N LEU A 31 0.64 -6.70 0.81
CA LEU A 31 -0.29 -6.40 -0.28
C LEU A 31 -1.66 -6.02 0.28
N PHE A 32 -1.97 -4.72 0.21
CA PHE A 32 -3.23 -4.17 0.69
C PHE A 32 -4.40 -4.49 -0.23
N PRO A 33 -5.61 -4.75 0.30
CA PRO A 33 -6.82 -4.89 -0.51
C PRO A 33 -7.28 -3.54 -1.08
N THR A 34 -8.23 -3.56 -2.01
CA THR A 34 -8.87 -2.35 -2.53
C THR A 34 -9.85 -1.72 -1.52
N SER A 35 -10.58 -0.70 -1.93
CA SER A 35 -11.58 -0.01 -1.07
C SER A 35 -12.54 -0.99 -0.39
N LYS A 36 -12.54 -1.00 0.94
CA LYS A 36 -13.38 -1.88 1.77
C LYS A 36 -13.15 -3.37 1.54
N GLY A 37 -12.10 -3.74 0.84
CA GLY A 37 -11.71 -5.12 0.60
C GLY A 37 -11.24 -5.81 1.88
N ARG A 38 -11.27 -7.14 1.87
CA ARG A 38 -10.84 -8.00 2.96
C ARG A 38 -9.52 -8.68 2.62
N PHE A 39 -8.87 -9.27 3.60
CA PHE A 39 -7.59 -9.99 3.49
C PHE A 39 -7.53 -11.05 2.38
N PHE A 40 -8.65 -11.58 1.92
CA PHE A 40 -8.75 -12.60 0.87
C PHE A 40 -9.00 -12.04 -0.54
N GLU A 41 -9.32 -10.75 -0.69
CA GLU A 41 -9.74 -10.13 -1.95
C GLU A 41 -8.71 -10.30 -3.07
N ASN A 42 -7.44 -10.02 -2.79
CA ASN A 42 -6.36 -10.16 -3.78
C ASN A 42 -6.22 -11.59 -4.35
N LYS A 43 -6.57 -12.61 -3.54
CA LYS A 43 -6.65 -14.00 -3.98
C LYS A 43 -7.89 -14.21 -4.85
N ASP A 44 -9.06 -13.81 -4.38
CA ASP A 44 -10.33 -14.08 -5.04
C ASP A 44 -10.40 -13.44 -6.43
N PHE A 45 -9.75 -12.28 -6.64
CA PHE A 45 -9.63 -11.63 -7.94
C PHE A 45 -8.42 -12.08 -8.78
N GLY A 46 -7.65 -13.06 -8.30
CA GLY A 46 -6.57 -13.69 -9.05
C GLY A 46 -5.27 -12.86 -9.14
N LEU A 47 -5.10 -11.84 -8.30
CA LEU A 47 -3.86 -11.06 -8.27
C LEU A 47 -2.70 -11.91 -7.71
N ILE A 48 -2.96 -12.75 -6.71
CA ILE A 48 -1.98 -13.70 -6.16
C ILE A 48 -1.57 -14.73 -7.21
N ASP A 49 -2.54 -15.24 -8.01
CA ASP A 49 -2.25 -16.22 -9.06
C ASP A 49 -1.34 -15.67 -10.16
N SER A 50 -1.46 -14.36 -10.47
CA SER A 50 -0.61 -13.70 -11.47
C SER A 50 0.89 -13.73 -11.14
N VAL A 51 1.23 -13.94 -9.87
CA VAL A 51 2.62 -13.96 -9.35
C VAL A 51 2.99 -15.29 -8.69
N SER A 52 2.16 -16.33 -8.87
CA SER A 52 2.34 -17.65 -8.25
C SER A 52 3.71 -18.25 -8.50
N HIS A 53 4.27 -18.07 -9.70
CA HIS A 53 5.60 -18.55 -10.06
C HIS A 53 6.71 -17.92 -9.16
N LEU A 54 6.64 -16.63 -8.85
CA LEU A 54 7.60 -15.96 -7.96
C LEU A 54 7.48 -16.46 -6.51
N ILE A 55 6.25 -16.76 -6.09
CA ILE A 55 5.96 -17.32 -4.76
C ILE A 55 6.47 -18.75 -4.65
N ASP A 56 6.21 -19.59 -5.66
CA ASP A 56 6.62 -21.00 -5.68
C ASP A 56 8.14 -21.17 -5.77
N GLU A 57 8.81 -20.26 -6.49
CA GLU A 57 10.27 -20.19 -6.56
C GLU A 57 10.91 -19.64 -5.26
N GLY A 58 10.10 -19.18 -4.29
CA GLY A 58 10.60 -18.62 -3.03
C GLY A 58 11.29 -17.27 -3.20
N LYS A 59 11.01 -16.53 -4.27
CA LYS A 59 11.54 -15.19 -4.51
C LYS A 59 10.82 -14.13 -3.69
N ILE A 60 9.52 -14.31 -3.49
CA ILE A 60 8.68 -13.41 -2.69
C ILE A 60 7.80 -14.20 -1.73
N LYS A 61 7.45 -13.56 -0.61
CA LYS A 61 6.43 -14.02 0.32
C LYS A 61 5.43 -12.91 0.52
N ILE A 62 4.15 -13.16 0.25
CA ILE A 62 3.10 -12.12 0.26
C ILE A 62 2.27 -12.21 1.53
N TYR A 63 2.05 -11.08 2.16
CA TYR A 63 1.24 -10.87 3.36
C TYR A 63 0.05 -9.98 2.98
N CYS A 64 -1.16 -10.53 3.02
CA CYS A 64 -2.41 -9.84 2.68
C CYS A 64 -3.19 -9.53 3.96
N PRO A 65 -2.95 -8.38 4.62
CA PRO A 65 -3.70 -7.98 5.81
C PRO A 65 -5.13 -7.60 5.46
N ASP A 66 -6.02 -7.69 6.45
CA ASP A 66 -7.36 -7.12 6.37
C ASP A 66 -7.33 -5.60 6.30
N SER A 67 -8.45 -4.95 5.98
CA SER A 67 -8.58 -3.50 6.02
C SER A 67 -9.52 -3.03 7.13
N MET A 68 -9.41 -1.75 7.47
CA MET A 68 -10.30 -1.05 8.40
C MET A 68 -11.10 0.06 7.69
N ASP A 69 -11.21 -0.01 6.38
CA ASP A 69 -11.81 1.05 5.58
C ASP A 69 -13.25 1.33 5.96
N THR A 70 -14.05 0.28 6.22
CA THR A 70 -15.45 0.39 6.60
C THR A 70 -15.66 1.03 7.96
N GLU A 71 -14.68 0.96 8.85
CA GLU A 71 -14.70 1.59 10.18
C GLU A 71 -13.94 2.93 10.20
N SER A 72 -13.07 3.18 9.20
CA SER A 72 -12.28 4.42 9.06
C SER A 72 -12.82 5.33 7.95
N TRP A 73 -12.08 5.46 6.85
CA TRP A 73 -12.36 6.42 5.80
C TRP A 73 -13.79 6.35 5.22
N TYR A 74 -14.34 5.16 5.07
CA TYR A 74 -15.67 4.93 4.52
C TYR A 74 -16.79 4.92 5.57
N ASN A 75 -16.49 5.17 6.85
CA ASN A 75 -17.52 5.27 7.89
C ASN A 75 -18.14 6.67 7.93
N TYR A 76 -19.06 6.93 7.05
CA TYR A 76 -19.76 8.23 6.99
C TYR A 76 -20.71 8.49 8.16
N ASN A 77 -20.90 7.52 9.08
CA ASN A 77 -21.74 7.67 10.27
C ASN A 77 -21.00 8.29 11.46
N ILE A 78 -19.67 8.46 11.38
CA ILE A 78 -18.86 9.07 12.44
C ILE A 78 -18.20 10.35 11.93
N HIS A 79 -17.76 11.19 12.87
CA HIS A 79 -17.06 12.42 12.53
C HIS A 79 -15.74 12.13 11.78
N PRO A 80 -15.33 12.95 10.80
CA PRO A 80 -14.08 12.74 10.06
C PRO A 80 -12.83 12.60 10.94
N ALA A 81 -12.73 13.34 12.05
CA ALA A 81 -11.66 13.18 13.02
C ALA A 81 -11.54 11.75 13.58
N ASP A 82 -12.67 11.08 13.80
CA ASP A 82 -12.67 9.71 14.32
C ASP A 82 -12.35 8.68 13.21
N ARG A 83 -12.71 8.97 11.94
CA ARG A 83 -12.25 8.19 10.79
C ARG A 83 -10.73 8.16 10.71
N VAL A 84 -10.10 9.34 10.81
CA VAL A 84 -8.63 9.48 10.78
C VAL A 84 -7.99 8.77 11.96
N LYS A 85 -8.53 8.88 13.18
CA LYS A 85 -8.01 8.17 14.37
C LYS A 85 -8.07 6.65 14.17
N THR A 86 -9.16 6.12 13.61
CA THR A 86 -9.27 4.69 13.30
C THR A 86 -8.23 4.27 12.26
N HIS A 87 -8.02 5.10 11.23
CA HIS A 87 -6.95 4.85 10.25
C HIS A 87 -5.55 4.84 10.88
N ILE A 88 -5.25 5.77 11.80
CA ILE A 88 -3.97 5.79 12.52
C ILE A 88 -3.81 4.54 13.40
N ALA A 89 -4.87 4.05 14.01
CA ALA A 89 -4.84 2.80 14.76
C ALA A 89 -4.55 1.60 13.83
N TYR A 90 -5.16 1.57 12.65
CA TYR A 90 -4.88 0.59 11.60
C TYR A 90 -3.41 0.66 11.14
N GLU A 91 -2.89 1.85 10.86
CA GLU A 91 -1.47 2.05 10.52
C GLU A 91 -0.54 1.43 11.56
N LYS A 92 -0.82 1.65 12.85
CA LYS A 92 -0.04 1.04 13.95
C LYS A 92 -0.10 -0.49 13.94
N CYS A 93 -1.27 -1.06 13.65
CA CYS A 93 -1.43 -2.51 13.50
C CYS A 93 -0.58 -3.03 12.33
N ILE A 94 -0.66 -2.38 11.16
CA ILE A 94 0.15 -2.77 10.00
C ILE A 94 1.65 -2.69 10.30
N LEU A 95 2.10 -1.63 10.94
CA LEU A 95 3.52 -1.45 11.23
C LEU A 95 4.06 -2.50 12.22
N ASN A 96 3.34 -2.72 13.33
CA ASN A 96 3.89 -3.47 14.45
C ASN A 96 3.50 -4.96 14.41
N ASP A 97 2.30 -5.29 13.91
CA ASP A 97 1.84 -6.67 13.88
C ASP A 97 2.11 -7.34 12.52
N VAL A 98 2.06 -6.58 11.40
CA VAL A 98 2.23 -7.17 10.05
C VAL A 98 3.65 -6.99 9.53
N ILE A 99 4.15 -5.75 9.45
CA ILE A 99 5.48 -5.47 8.86
C ILE A 99 6.60 -6.05 9.73
N GLU A 100 6.56 -5.85 11.04
CA GLU A 100 7.61 -6.41 11.92
C GLU A 100 7.55 -7.95 11.94
N TYR A 101 6.35 -8.56 11.86
CA TYR A 101 6.22 -10.01 11.71
C TYR A 101 6.82 -10.50 10.37
N ALA A 102 6.51 -9.82 9.26
CA ALA A 102 7.04 -10.19 7.95
C ALA A 102 8.57 -10.09 7.89
N LYS A 103 9.15 -9.05 8.50
CA LYS A 103 10.60 -8.87 8.63
C LYS A 103 11.23 -9.99 9.50
N TYR A 104 10.61 -10.28 10.64
CA TYR A 104 11.10 -11.33 11.55
C TYR A 104 11.08 -12.71 10.86
N GLU A 105 9.98 -13.03 10.18
CA GLU A 105 9.79 -14.35 9.55
C GLU A 105 10.73 -14.57 8.35
N THR A 106 11.04 -13.51 7.61
CA THR A 106 11.85 -13.60 6.39
C THR A 106 13.32 -13.22 6.57
N GLY A 107 13.65 -12.52 7.65
CA GLY A 107 15.01 -12.01 7.92
C GLY A 107 15.40 -10.77 7.12
N PHE A 108 14.52 -10.22 6.29
CA PHE A 108 14.79 -8.99 5.55
C PHE A 108 14.58 -7.75 6.43
N PRO A 109 15.44 -6.72 6.31
CA PRO A 109 15.33 -5.50 7.12
C PRO A 109 14.19 -4.58 6.70
N ARG A 110 13.73 -4.70 5.47
CA ARG A 110 12.65 -3.90 4.86
C ARG A 110 11.69 -4.79 4.08
N VAL A 111 10.45 -4.29 3.94
CA VAL A 111 9.41 -4.95 3.13
C VAL A 111 9.17 -4.20 1.82
N ALA A 112 8.55 -4.86 0.84
CA ALA A 112 7.81 -4.17 -0.20
C ALA A 112 6.37 -3.94 0.27
N VAL A 113 5.78 -2.82 -0.11
CA VAL A 113 4.35 -2.55 0.08
C VAL A 113 3.69 -2.38 -1.28
N ALA A 114 2.53 -2.98 -1.46
CA ALA A 114 1.81 -2.94 -2.72
C ALA A 114 0.31 -2.83 -2.51
N GLY A 115 -0.42 -2.34 -3.51
CA GLY A 115 -1.87 -2.34 -3.50
C GLY A 115 -2.48 -1.75 -4.75
N CYS A 116 -3.75 -2.12 -4.99
CA CYS A 116 -4.56 -1.61 -6.09
C CYS A 116 -5.57 -0.59 -5.57
N SER A 117 -5.89 0.45 -6.35
CA SER A 117 -6.91 1.44 -5.98
C SER A 117 -6.61 2.07 -4.61
N PHE A 118 -7.54 1.98 -3.65
CA PHE A 118 -7.32 2.47 -2.29
C PHE A 118 -6.25 1.68 -1.52
N GLY A 119 -5.99 0.43 -1.89
CA GLY A 119 -4.82 -0.32 -1.41
C GLY A 119 -3.49 0.34 -1.82
N GLY A 120 -3.46 0.99 -2.99
CA GLY A 120 -2.34 1.83 -3.42
C GLY A 120 -2.12 3.04 -2.52
N TYR A 121 -3.20 3.66 -2.00
CA TYR A 121 -3.12 4.69 -0.98
C TYR A 121 -2.47 4.16 0.30
N HIS A 122 -2.96 3.03 0.84
CA HIS A 122 -2.39 2.44 2.05
C HIS A 122 -0.89 2.13 1.88
N ALA A 123 -0.52 1.53 0.74
CA ALA A 123 0.87 1.21 0.43
C ALA A 123 1.74 2.48 0.39
N LEU A 124 1.30 3.51 -0.34
CA LEU A 124 2.05 4.75 -0.49
C LEU A 124 2.14 5.54 0.83
N ASN A 125 1.04 5.63 1.59
CA ASN A 125 1.03 6.33 2.87
C ASN A 125 1.98 5.68 3.89
N ILE A 126 1.95 4.34 4.00
CA ILE A 126 2.91 3.58 4.83
C ILE A 126 4.35 3.82 4.37
N ALA A 127 4.62 3.72 3.06
CA ALA A 127 5.97 3.86 2.51
C ALA A 127 6.59 5.22 2.81
N PHE A 128 5.82 6.31 2.65
CA PHE A 128 6.35 7.66 2.82
C PHE A 128 6.38 8.14 4.28
N ARG A 129 5.51 7.60 5.13
CA ARG A 129 5.53 7.91 6.56
C ARG A 129 6.55 7.07 7.35
N HIS A 130 6.88 5.88 6.86
CA HIS A 130 7.81 4.93 7.49
C HIS A 130 8.85 4.41 6.50
N PRO A 131 9.61 5.30 5.84
CA PRO A 131 10.48 4.93 4.73
C PRO A 131 11.69 4.06 5.16
N ASP A 132 12.02 4.04 6.44
CA ASP A 132 13.03 3.15 7.02
C ASP A 132 12.61 1.67 7.02
N LYS A 133 11.31 1.39 6.97
CA LYS A 133 10.75 0.02 6.97
C LYS A 133 10.47 -0.51 5.56
N VAL A 134 10.43 0.36 4.55
CA VAL A 134 9.99 0.02 3.20
C VAL A 134 11.14 0.15 2.20
N GLY A 135 11.39 -0.91 1.43
CA GLY A 135 12.38 -0.93 0.35
C GLY A 135 11.77 -0.72 -1.03
N TYR A 136 10.49 -1.09 -1.22
CA TYR A 136 9.79 -0.96 -2.49
C TYR A 136 8.32 -0.57 -2.28
N LEU A 137 7.83 0.31 -3.13
CA LEU A 137 6.43 0.72 -3.22
C LEU A 137 5.89 0.42 -4.62
N PHE A 138 4.81 -0.36 -4.69
CA PHE A 138 4.12 -0.69 -5.93
C PHE A 138 2.64 -0.33 -5.82
N SER A 139 2.23 0.73 -6.48
CA SER A 139 0.84 1.18 -6.51
C SER A 139 0.25 0.97 -7.90
N MET A 140 -0.94 0.40 -7.98
CA MET A 140 -1.67 0.13 -9.22
C MET A 140 -3.03 0.84 -9.16
N GLY A 141 -3.17 1.91 -9.95
CA GLY A 141 -4.36 2.76 -9.92
C GLY A 141 -4.60 3.43 -8.57
N GLY A 142 -3.53 3.85 -7.87
CA GLY A 142 -3.64 4.36 -6.50
C GLY A 142 -4.46 5.64 -6.37
N ALA A 143 -5.39 5.66 -5.40
CA ALA A 143 -6.22 6.81 -5.04
C ALA A 143 -5.61 7.52 -3.84
N PHE A 144 -4.82 8.58 -4.03
CA PHE A 144 -3.94 9.13 -3.00
C PHE A 144 -4.51 10.30 -2.21
N ASP A 145 -5.59 10.95 -2.67
CA ASP A 145 -6.19 12.11 -1.99
C ASP A 145 -7.40 11.69 -1.14
N ILE A 146 -7.25 11.79 0.19
CA ILE A 146 -8.30 11.39 1.15
C ILE A 146 -9.34 12.50 1.43
N LYS A 147 -9.21 13.66 0.79
CA LYS A 147 -10.11 14.80 1.07
C LYS A 147 -11.58 14.49 0.80
N GLN A 148 -11.88 13.57 -0.13
CA GLN A 148 -13.23 13.09 -0.38
C GLN A 148 -13.89 12.41 0.85
N PHE A 149 -13.10 11.90 1.79
CA PHE A 149 -13.60 11.20 2.98
C PHE A 149 -13.77 12.08 4.22
N ILE A 150 -13.36 13.34 4.18
CA ILE A 150 -13.31 14.21 5.37
C ILE A 150 -14.30 15.39 5.33
N ASN A 151 -15.10 15.54 4.25
CA ASN A 151 -16.18 16.52 4.14
C ASN A 151 -15.77 17.95 4.53
N GLY A 152 -14.58 18.39 4.14
CA GLY A 152 -14.03 19.71 4.47
C GLY A 152 -13.42 19.83 5.88
N TYR A 153 -13.52 18.81 6.73
CA TYR A 153 -12.74 18.73 7.97
C TYR A 153 -11.26 18.53 7.63
N TYR A 154 -10.36 19.26 8.32
CA TYR A 154 -8.94 19.13 8.06
C TYR A 154 -8.14 19.52 9.31
N ASP A 155 -7.48 18.55 9.91
CA ASP A 155 -6.59 18.71 11.05
C ASP A 155 -5.19 18.18 10.74
N GLU A 156 -4.28 18.26 11.70
CA GLU A 156 -2.93 17.73 11.58
C GLU A 156 -2.90 16.22 11.24
N ASN A 157 -3.81 15.43 11.82
CA ASN A 157 -3.91 14.02 11.53
C ASN A 157 -4.36 13.77 10.08
N SER A 158 -5.32 14.54 9.59
CA SER A 158 -5.75 14.49 8.18
C SER A 158 -4.62 14.89 7.24
N TYR A 159 -3.89 15.96 7.58
CA TYR A 159 -2.74 16.43 6.80
C TYR A 159 -1.67 15.34 6.65
N PHE A 160 -1.23 14.73 7.74
CA PHE A 160 -0.19 13.70 7.71
C PHE A 160 -0.66 12.34 7.18
N ASN A 161 -1.95 12.20 6.83
CA ASN A 161 -2.50 11.03 6.15
C ASN A 161 -3.01 11.35 4.74
N ASN A 162 -2.69 12.57 4.22
CA ASN A 162 -2.95 12.95 2.83
C ASN A 162 -1.63 13.09 2.06
N PRO A 163 -1.13 12.03 1.41
CA PRO A 163 0.18 12.04 0.75
C PRO A 163 0.44 13.23 -0.18
N PRO A 164 -0.51 13.69 -1.02
CA PRO A 164 -0.26 14.85 -1.87
C PRO A 164 0.07 16.13 -1.09
N ASP A 165 -0.49 16.29 0.11
CA ASP A 165 -0.28 17.52 0.89
C ASP A 165 1.02 17.47 1.70
N TYR A 166 1.28 16.37 2.45
CA TYR A 166 2.50 16.32 3.26
C TYR A 166 3.76 16.14 2.40
N MET A 167 3.68 15.40 1.29
CA MET A 167 4.83 15.26 0.38
C MET A 167 5.17 16.55 -0.34
N GLN A 168 4.18 17.36 -0.74
CA GLN A 168 4.43 18.69 -1.32
C GLN A 168 5.29 19.55 -0.39
N ASN A 169 5.04 19.47 0.92
CA ASN A 169 5.70 20.26 1.95
C ASN A 169 6.79 19.50 2.72
N MET A 170 7.21 18.34 2.24
CA MET A 170 8.30 17.57 2.86
C MET A 170 9.65 18.20 2.55
N PHE A 171 10.36 18.65 3.59
CA PHE A 171 11.71 19.19 3.51
C PHE A 171 12.69 18.51 4.46
N ASP A 172 12.22 17.60 5.30
CA ASP A 172 13.09 16.83 6.20
C ASP A 172 13.99 15.91 5.39
N SER A 173 15.30 16.14 5.50
CA SER A 173 16.31 15.40 4.70
C SER A 173 16.34 13.92 5.04
N TRP A 174 16.10 13.53 6.30
CA TRP A 174 16.10 12.12 6.68
C TRP A 174 15.00 11.35 5.94
N TYR A 175 13.76 11.89 5.91
CA TYR A 175 12.66 11.28 5.16
C TYR A 175 12.95 11.22 3.66
N LEU A 176 13.40 12.34 3.09
CA LEU A 176 13.70 12.43 1.66
C LEU A 176 14.81 11.45 1.25
N ASP A 177 15.87 11.34 2.04
CA ASP A 177 16.98 10.41 1.77
C ASP A 177 16.54 8.95 1.85
N GLN A 178 15.69 8.59 2.82
CA GLN A 178 15.12 7.24 2.89
C GLN A 178 14.23 6.93 1.68
N ILE A 179 13.35 7.87 1.28
CA ILE A 179 12.45 7.68 0.14
C ILE A 179 13.23 7.62 -1.18
N LYS A 180 14.30 8.41 -1.35
CA LYS A 180 15.19 8.37 -2.54
C LYS A 180 15.87 7.01 -2.72
N ASN A 181 16.04 6.24 -1.64
CA ASN A 181 16.61 4.90 -1.67
C ASN A 181 15.57 3.78 -1.86
N MET A 182 14.30 4.13 -2.07
CA MET A 182 13.20 3.20 -2.28
C MET A 182 12.97 2.96 -3.78
N GLY A 183 12.68 1.72 -4.17
CA GLY A 183 12.16 1.42 -5.50
C GLY A 183 10.66 1.79 -5.56
N ILE A 184 10.26 2.67 -6.47
CA ILE A 184 8.89 3.18 -6.55
C ILE A 184 8.33 2.97 -7.95
N ALA A 185 7.18 2.26 -8.07
CA ALA A 185 6.38 2.20 -9.28
C ALA A 185 4.94 2.64 -9.00
N LEU A 186 4.48 3.61 -9.79
CA LEU A 186 3.11 4.12 -9.80
C LEU A 186 2.48 3.74 -11.13
N GLY A 187 1.68 2.67 -11.16
CA GLY A 187 0.97 2.20 -12.33
C GLY A 187 -0.42 2.79 -12.42
N THR A 188 -0.85 3.15 -13.62
CA THR A 188 -2.21 3.62 -13.89
C THR A 188 -2.55 3.41 -15.36
N GLY A 189 -3.82 3.50 -15.71
CA GLY A 189 -4.28 3.46 -17.09
C GLY A 189 -4.61 4.84 -17.64
N GLU A 190 -4.61 4.96 -18.98
CA GLU A 190 -5.05 6.17 -19.69
C GLU A 190 -6.51 6.51 -19.37
N TRP A 191 -7.35 5.49 -19.15
CA TRP A 191 -8.76 5.62 -18.80
C TRP A 191 -9.06 5.35 -17.32
N ASP A 192 -8.01 5.28 -16.49
CA ASP A 192 -8.13 5.06 -15.05
C ASP A 192 -8.68 6.33 -14.36
N ILE A 193 -9.68 6.15 -13.50
CA ILE A 193 -10.27 7.25 -12.72
C ILE A 193 -9.24 7.92 -11.78
N CYS A 194 -8.17 7.20 -11.41
CA CYS A 194 -7.08 7.68 -10.56
C CYS A 194 -5.88 8.24 -11.35
N LEU A 195 -5.95 8.33 -12.70
CA LEU A 195 -4.86 8.84 -13.54
C LEU A 195 -4.37 10.22 -13.07
N GLY A 196 -5.30 11.11 -12.74
CA GLY A 196 -4.97 12.48 -12.29
C GLY A 196 -4.16 12.49 -11.00
N GLU A 197 -4.55 11.65 -10.04
CA GLU A 197 -3.86 11.53 -8.75
C GLU A 197 -2.45 10.92 -8.89
N ASN A 198 -2.31 9.90 -9.74
CA ASN A 198 -1.02 9.28 -10.03
C ASN A 198 -0.05 10.26 -10.73
N LYS A 199 -0.54 11.04 -11.71
CA LYS A 199 0.26 12.09 -12.36
C LYS A 199 0.65 13.19 -11.39
N ARG A 200 -0.27 13.65 -10.52
CA ARG A 200 0.02 14.65 -9.48
C ARG A 200 1.09 14.14 -8.52
N MET A 201 0.97 12.92 -8.02
CA MET A 201 1.97 12.34 -7.13
C MET A 201 3.33 12.22 -7.82
N SER A 202 3.37 11.78 -9.08
CA SER A 202 4.60 11.73 -9.88
C SER A 202 5.23 13.11 -10.04
N SER A 203 4.43 14.18 -10.25
CA SER A 203 4.94 15.56 -10.31
C SER A 203 5.62 15.96 -9.00
N ILE A 204 4.97 15.68 -7.85
CA ILE A 204 5.51 15.96 -6.51
C ILE A 204 6.84 15.22 -6.30
N LEU A 205 6.91 13.94 -6.68
CA LEU A 205 8.15 13.17 -6.56
C LEU A 205 9.28 13.71 -7.43
N ASN A 206 8.97 14.16 -8.66
CA ASN A 206 9.95 14.82 -9.54
C ASN A 206 10.46 16.14 -8.94
N GLU A 207 9.58 16.97 -8.38
CA GLU A 207 9.97 18.23 -7.70
C GLU A 207 10.88 17.99 -6.48
N LYS A 208 10.76 16.82 -5.83
CA LYS A 208 11.61 16.40 -4.72
C LYS A 208 12.84 15.59 -5.17
N GLU A 209 13.06 15.44 -6.47
CA GLU A 209 14.15 14.66 -7.04
C GLU A 209 14.16 13.20 -6.56
N ILE A 210 12.95 12.62 -6.38
CA ILE A 210 12.75 11.21 -6.00
C ILE A 210 12.55 10.40 -7.27
N SER A 211 13.51 9.49 -7.53
CA SER A 211 13.44 8.57 -8.68
C SER A 211 12.25 7.60 -8.52
N HIS A 212 11.43 7.51 -9.55
CA HIS A 212 10.28 6.61 -9.59
C HIS A 212 9.90 6.28 -11.02
N TRP A 213 9.12 5.24 -11.19
CA TRP A 213 8.53 4.86 -12.47
C TRP A 213 7.04 5.17 -12.46
N LEU A 214 6.59 6.13 -13.28
CA LEU A 214 5.19 6.33 -13.60
C LEU A 214 4.85 5.51 -14.86
N ASP A 215 4.14 4.39 -14.69
CA ASP A 215 3.67 3.51 -15.76
C ASP A 215 2.24 3.88 -16.15
N VAL A 216 2.08 4.67 -17.22
CA VAL A 216 0.76 5.03 -17.78
C VAL A 216 0.50 4.14 -18.99
N ARG A 217 -0.39 3.17 -18.85
CA ARG A 217 -0.71 2.24 -19.92
C ARG A 217 -1.84 2.75 -20.82
N SER A 218 -1.61 2.67 -22.12
CA SER A 218 -2.61 3.10 -23.11
C SER A 218 -3.80 2.14 -23.13
N GLN A 219 -5.00 2.70 -23.32
CA GLN A 219 -6.27 1.96 -23.47
C GLN A 219 -6.62 1.06 -22.26
N THR A 220 -6.07 1.37 -21.06
CA THR A 220 -6.33 0.61 -19.85
C THR A 220 -7.16 1.41 -18.85
N GLY A 221 -8.06 0.72 -18.15
CA GLY A 221 -8.95 1.29 -17.13
C GLY A 221 -8.56 0.92 -15.72
N HIS A 222 -9.48 1.14 -14.78
CA HIS A 222 -9.33 0.89 -13.35
C HIS A 222 -9.90 -0.48 -12.98
N ASP A 223 -9.18 -1.56 -13.27
CA ASP A 223 -9.66 -2.92 -13.00
C ASP A 223 -8.55 -3.98 -12.81
N TRP A 224 -8.97 -5.13 -12.26
CA TRP A 224 -8.10 -6.24 -11.90
C TRP A 224 -7.34 -6.84 -13.09
N ASN A 225 -7.85 -6.80 -14.32
CA ASN A 225 -7.17 -7.42 -15.47
C ASN A 225 -5.85 -6.69 -15.72
N TRP A 226 -5.86 -5.37 -15.65
CA TRP A 226 -4.66 -4.57 -15.83
C TRP A 226 -3.70 -4.67 -14.65
N TRP A 227 -4.22 -4.71 -13.43
CA TRP A 227 -3.38 -4.87 -12.23
C TRP A 227 -2.66 -6.22 -12.19
N LYS A 228 -3.29 -7.29 -12.68
CA LYS A 228 -2.65 -8.60 -12.84
C LYS A 228 -1.50 -8.63 -13.86
N GLU A 229 -1.48 -7.70 -14.80
CA GLU A 229 -0.35 -7.52 -15.72
C GLU A 229 0.75 -6.61 -15.14
N MET A 230 0.37 -5.59 -14.36
CA MET A 230 1.30 -4.65 -13.73
C MET A 230 2.08 -5.30 -12.59
N PHE A 231 1.41 -6.05 -11.74
CA PHE A 231 1.99 -6.54 -10.49
C PHE A 231 3.21 -7.44 -10.68
N PRO A 232 3.20 -8.47 -11.57
CA PRO A 232 4.40 -9.28 -11.84
C PRO A 232 5.57 -8.45 -12.35
N LEU A 233 5.30 -7.47 -13.21
CA LEU A 233 6.32 -6.59 -13.78
C LEU A 233 6.97 -5.72 -12.69
N TYR A 234 6.19 -5.20 -11.74
CA TYR A 234 6.74 -4.38 -10.65
C TYR A 234 7.54 -5.23 -9.65
N LEU A 235 7.05 -6.42 -9.32
CA LEU A 235 7.78 -7.33 -8.45
C LEU A 235 9.13 -7.77 -9.05
N SER A 236 9.26 -7.81 -10.38
CA SER A 236 10.53 -8.11 -11.04
C SER A 236 11.61 -7.05 -10.81
N GLN A 237 11.25 -5.87 -10.30
CA GLN A 237 12.21 -4.81 -9.93
C GLN A 237 12.88 -5.06 -8.56
N ILE A 238 12.35 -5.99 -7.76
CA ILE A 238 12.95 -6.34 -6.46
C ILE A 238 14.31 -7.01 -6.73
N LYS A 239 15.35 -6.40 -6.20
CA LYS A 239 16.72 -6.98 -6.21
C LYS A 239 16.83 -7.93 -5.02
N LEU A 240 16.98 -9.21 -5.32
CA LEU A 240 17.13 -10.30 -4.34
C LEU A 240 18.59 -10.48 -3.95
#